data_9aaaa5237e28c96982c3444509d07086
#
_entry.id   9aaaa5237e28c96982c3444509d07086
#
_cell.length_a   1.000
_cell.length_b   1.000
_cell.length_c   1.000
_cell.angle_alpha   90.00
_cell.angle_beta   90.00
_cell.angle_gamma   90.00
#
_symmetry.space_group_name_H-M   'P 1'
#
loop_
_entity.id
_entity.type
_entity.pdbx_description
1 polymer ?
#
loop_
_entity_poly.entity_id
_entity_poly.type
_entity_poly.pdbx_seq_one_letter_code
_entity_poly.pdbx_strand_id
1 'polypeptide(L)'
;MKKQQLFDFLTKNQHIYPLFAINIEKSLRLMLRYLLIQKLIYKILFWNSADKKYLFFGLKYKKLIESLPKDEVLLLGGGKSYLKYSIKTKIPTLFIYDYFKFLLPFFKDSSSDLFTLNKSINRLTKILLHTKAKYLIVESDSLPPHRMLILAAKQAQIKTICILHGVITSTCPATLLDGQYADYIFVYDDYQKNILINAGIESSKIRIFGFYYPIPTHHPLNLYRKKVCIFGQPWKEYNTNMFKHYHTSINWIITTLLTHGFDVVYKPHPAEQEISYIQKVSCKVVIDYHDIGSCLEQYDLFVSYASTALLEATLHGKLAIQIYTGNLYDDNFENAQYAYTVNVYDADSFISHLKYSQPIIPFQLTELSKIPLQKRFKEIISTLE
;
A
#
# COMPACT_ATOMS: atom_id res chain seq x y z
N MET A 1 28.81 2.94 -0.52
CA MET A 1 28.24 2.36 0.72
C MET A 1 29.08 1.14 1.11
N LYS A 2 29.51 1.03 2.39
CA LYS A 2 30.25 -0.16 2.86
C LYS A 2 29.37 -1.42 2.78
N LYS A 3 29.96 -2.60 2.59
CA LYS A 3 29.23 -3.88 2.41
C LYS A 3 28.18 -4.12 3.48
N GLN A 4 28.50 -3.91 4.74
CA GLN A 4 27.60 -4.10 5.87
C GLN A 4 26.43 -3.12 5.81
N GLN A 5 26.69 -1.84 5.53
CA GLN A 5 25.65 -0.84 5.41
C GLN A 5 24.63 -1.15 4.30
N LEU A 6 25.07 -1.73 3.18
CA LEU A 6 24.17 -2.16 2.11
C LEU A 6 23.30 -3.34 2.55
N PHE A 7 23.90 -4.32 3.24
CA PHE A 7 23.18 -5.47 3.77
C PHE A 7 22.13 -5.02 4.79
N ASP A 8 22.54 -4.24 5.78
CA ASP A 8 21.66 -3.72 6.83
C ASP A 8 20.53 -2.88 6.23
N PHE A 9 20.85 -2.04 5.23
CA PHE A 9 19.88 -1.26 4.49
C PHE A 9 18.79 -2.12 3.82
N LEU A 10 19.19 -3.23 3.19
CA LEU A 10 18.27 -4.10 2.46
C LEU A 10 17.48 -5.05 3.37
N THR A 11 18.06 -5.41 4.54
CA THR A 11 17.47 -6.40 5.46
C THR A 11 16.75 -5.78 6.66
N LYS A 12 16.90 -4.50 6.92
CA LYS A 12 16.42 -3.81 8.13
C LYS A 12 14.98 -4.15 8.53
N ASN A 13 14.13 -4.50 7.57
CA ASN A 13 12.72 -4.86 7.80
C ASN A 13 12.37 -6.29 7.34
N GLN A 14 13.36 -7.15 7.14
CA GLN A 14 13.11 -8.52 6.70
C GLN A 14 12.24 -9.30 7.71
N HIS A 15 12.40 -9.02 9.00
CA HIS A 15 11.63 -9.64 10.08
C HIS A 15 10.14 -9.25 10.09
N ILE A 16 9.76 -8.15 9.44
CA ILE A 16 8.36 -7.68 9.37
C ILE A 16 7.59 -8.45 8.29
N TYR A 17 8.29 -9.05 7.31
CA TYR A 17 7.68 -9.68 6.14
C TYR A 17 8.12 -11.13 5.89
N PRO A 18 8.13 -12.03 6.90
CA PRO A 18 8.57 -13.42 6.72
C PRO A 18 7.73 -14.18 5.69
N LEU A 19 6.47 -13.79 5.48
CA LEU A 19 5.55 -14.45 4.56
C LEU A 19 5.84 -14.21 3.07
N PHE A 20 6.48 -13.11 2.73
CA PHE A 20 6.91 -12.87 1.35
C PHE A 20 7.91 -13.93 0.87
N ALA A 21 8.75 -14.45 1.77
CA ALA A 21 9.74 -15.45 1.44
C ALA A 21 9.12 -16.83 1.13
N ILE A 22 8.15 -17.29 1.92
CA ILE A 22 7.61 -18.65 1.84
C ILE A 22 6.74 -18.87 0.59
N ASN A 23 5.91 -17.88 0.24
CA ASN A 23 5.06 -17.96 -0.95
C ASN A 23 5.83 -17.79 -2.28
N ILE A 24 6.95 -17.09 -2.27
CA ILE A 24 7.77 -16.89 -3.45
C ILE A 24 8.40 -18.23 -3.90
N GLU A 25 8.81 -19.10 -2.99
CA GLU A 25 9.51 -20.35 -3.35
C GLU A 25 8.64 -21.37 -4.09
N LYS A 26 7.39 -21.56 -3.66
CA LYS A 26 6.46 -22.48 -4.36
C LYS A 26 5.99 -21.94 -5.71
N SER A 27 5.75 -20.64 -5.79
CA SER A 27 5.32 -20.01 -7.04
C SER A 27 6.46 -19.86 -8.06
N LEU A 28 7.71 -19.83 -7.61
CA LEU A 28 8.86 -19.54 -8.47
C LEU A 28 9.24 -20.68 -9.40
N ARG A 29 9.15 -21.94 -8.99
CA ARG A 29 9.45 -23.08 -9.89
C ARG A 29 8.43 -23.17 -11.03
N LEU A 30 7.17 -22.93 -10.76
CA LEU A 30 6.12 -22.80 -11.78
C LEU A 30 6.28 -21.49 -12.59
N MET A 31 6.61 -20.40 -11.93
CA MET A 31 6.91 -19.12 -12.55
C MET A 31 8.11 -19.17 -13.49
N LEU A 32 9.18 -19.91 -13.18
CA LEU A 32 10.37 -20.01 -14.02
C LEU A 32 10.08 -20.53 -15.44
N ARG A 33 9.22 -21.53 -15.58
CA ARG A 33 8.81 -22.06 -16.89
C ARG A 33 7.93 -21.06 -17.65
N TYR A 34 7.01 -20.40 -16.95
CA TYR A 34 6.15 -19.34 -17.51
C TYR A 34 6.92 -18.09 -17.93
N LEU A 35 7.98 -17.78 -17.23
CA LEU A 35 8.73 -16.53 -17.37
C LEU A 35 9.59 -16.48 -18.64
N LEU A 36 10.10 -17.60 -19.11
CA LEU A 36 10.81 -17.65 -20.40
C LEU A 36 9.85 -17.33 -21.55
N ILE A 37 8.66 -17.87 -21.51
CA ILE A 37 7.60 -17.59 -22.50
C ILE A 37 7.15 -16.12 -22.41
N GLN A 38 6.95 -15.62 -21.20
CA GLN A 38 6.60 -14.21 -20.97
C GLN A 38 7.70 -13.26 -21.45
N LYS A 39 8.97 -13.56 -21.19
CA LYS A 39 10.10 -12.76 -21.68
C LYS A 39 10.09 -12.63 -23.19
N LEU A 40 9.78 -13.72 -23.90
CA LEU A 40 9.67 -13.72 -25.35
C LEU A 40 8.46 -12.86 -25.82
N ILE A 41 7.31 -13.04 -25.19
CA ILE A 41 6.09 -12.28 -25.47
C ILE A 41 6.31 -10.77 -25.24
N TYR A 42 6.90 -10.40 -24.11
CA TYR A 42 7.22 -9.00 -23.80
C TYR A 42 8.21 -8.41 -24.80
N LYS A 43 9.21 -9.18 -25.20
CA LYS A 43 10.19 -8.76 -26.21
C LYS A 43 9.54 -8.50 -27.57
N ILE A 44 8.58 -9.32 -27.98
CA ILE A 44 7.85 -9.18 -29.24
C ILE A 44 6.86 -8.01 -29.19
N LEU A 45 6.09 -7.89 -28.09
CA LEU A 45 5.02 -6.90 -28.00
C LEU A 45 5.52 -5.48 -27.69
N PHE A 46 6.68 -5.35 -27.03
CA PHE A 46 7.14 -4.07 -26.46
C PHE A 46 8.59 -3.76 -26.84
N TRP A 47 9.00 -4.09 -28.05
CA TRP A 47 10.38 -3.89 -28.56
C TRP A 47 10.87 -2.43 -28.44
N ASN A 48 9.96 -1.45 -28.47
CA ASN A 48 10.27 -0.01 -28.46
C ASN A 48 10.00 0.62 -27.08
N SER A 49 10.72 0.21 -26.04
CA SER A 49 10.58 0.76 -24.68
C SER A 49 11.57 1.88 -24.33
N ALA A 50 12.33 2.37 -25.30
CA ALA A 50 13.24 3.49 -25.10
C ALA A 50 12.48 4.84 -25.02
N ASP A 51 13.10 5.83 -24.36
CA ASP A 51 12.62 7.21 -24.26
C ASP A 51 11.31 7.39 -23.46
N LYS A 52 11.17 6.67 -22.34
CA LYS A 52 10.03 6.77 -21.43
C LYS A 52 10.36 7.72 -20.26
N LYS A 53 9.51 8.70 -20.03
CA LYS A 53 9.71 9.68 -18.93
C LYS A 53 9.54 9.05 -17.56
N TYR A 54 8.54 8.16 -17.40
CA TYR A 54 8.12 7.58 -16.12
C TYR A 54 8.23 6.06 -16.11
N LEU A 55 8.92 5.52 -15.11
CA LEU A 55 8.95 4.09 -14.80
C LEU A 55 8.09 3.82 -13.58
N PHE A 56 7.12 2.94 -13.68
CA PHE A 56 6.29 2.52 -12.55
C PHE A 56 6.62 1.09 -12.13
N PHE A 57 6.97 0.91 -10.87
CA PHE A 57 7.10 -0.40 -10.26
C PHE A 57 5.96 -0.60 -9.26
N GLY A 58 5.03 -1.49 -9.58
CA GLY A 58 3.77 -1.69 -8.88
C GLY A 58 2.56 -1.36 -9.76
N LEU A 59 1.45 -2.04 -9.51
CA LEU A 59 0.18 -1.82 -10.21
C LEU A 59 -0.90 -1.16 -9.32
N LYS A 60 -0.53 -0.63 -8.16
CA LYS A 60 -1.48 0.06 -7.28
C LYS A 60 -2.01 1.35 -7.90
N TYR A 61 -1.18 2.06 -8.64
CA TYR A 61 -1.52 3.38 -9.20
C TYR A 61 -2.11 3.30 -10.61
N LYS A 62 -2.92 2.27 -10.91
CA LYS A 62 -3.50 2.08 -12.26
C LYS A 62 -4.19 3.33 -12.79
N LYS A 63 -4.96 4.03 -11.96
CA LYS A 63 -5.67 5.26 -12.35
C LYS A 63 -4.71 6.40 -12.72
N LEU A 64 -3.62 6.56 -11.96
CA LEU A 64 -2.56 7.52 -12.32
C LEU A 64 -1.86 7.09 -13.61
N ILE A 65 -1.45 5.84 -13.72
CA ILE A 65 -0.77 5.28 -14.90
C ILE A 65 -1.64 5.48 -16.15
N GLU A 66 -2.94 5.16 -16.09
CA GLU A 66 -3.88 5.29 -17.19
C GLU A 66 -4.18 6.76 -17.56
N SER A 67 -4.00 7.69 -16.63
CA SER A 67 -4.18 9.12 -16.87
C SER A 67 -3.00 9.79 -17.58
N LEU A 68 -1.82 9.16 -17.58
CA LEU A 68 -0.62 9.70 -18.21
C LEU A 68 -0.53 9.32 -19.70
N PRO A 69 0.21 10.09 -20.53
CA PRO A 69 0.47 9.71 -21.91
C PRO A 69 1.18 8.35 -21.97
N LYS A 70 0.64 7.42 -22.75
CA LYS A 70 1.14 6.03 -22.82
C LYS A 70 2.55 5.93 -23.38
N ASP A 71 2.92 6.86 -24.22
CA ASP A 71 4.26 7.00 -24.81
C ASP A 71 5.31 7.47 -23.79
N GLU A 72 4.88 8.12 -22.70
CA GLU A 72 5.76 8.54 -21.60
C GLU A 72 5.92 7.49 -20.49
N VAL A 73 5.10 6.42 -20.47
CA VAL A 73 5.06 5.45 -19.37
C VAL A 73 5.64 4.11 -19.74
N LEU A 74 6.43 3.53 -18.84
CA LEU A 74 6.91 2.16 -18.88
C LEU A 74 6.67 1.49 -17.54
N LEU A 75 6.07 0.32 -17.54
CA LEU A 75 5.93 -0.50 -16.34
C LEU A 75 7.17 -1.35 -16.13
N LEU A 76 7.61 -1.44 -14.90
CA LEU A 76 8.63 -2.39 -14.47
C LEU A 76 7.98 -3.51 -13.68
N GLY A 77 8.18 -4.74 -14.08
CA GLY A 77 7.58 -5.85 -13.35
C GLY A 77 7.58 -7.15 -14.13
N GLY A 78 6.72 -8.06 -13.73
CA GLY A 78 6.58 -9.35 -14.36
C GLY A 78 5.36 -10.12 -13.86
N GLY A 79 5.08 -11.24 -14.50
CA GLY A 79 3.97 -12.10 -14.14
C GLY A 79 2.66 -11.78 -14.89
N LYS A 80 1.69 -12.65 -14.64
CA LYS A 80 0.39 -12.66 -15.37
C LYS A 80 -0.39 -11.34 -15.25
N SER A 81 -0.33 -10.70 -14.09
CA SER A 81 -1.07 -9.46 -13.83
C SER A 81 -0.55 -8.29 -14.67
N TYR A 82 0.78 -8.14 -14.75
CA TYR A 82 1.40 -7.12 -15.60
C TYR A 82 1.13 -7.37 -17.07
N LEU A 83 1.25 -8.62 -17.54
CA LEU A 83 0.96 -8.98 -18.93
C LEU A 83 -0.50 -8.64 -19.28
N LYS A 84 -1.46 -9.08 -18.47
CA LYS A 84 -2.89 -8.78 -18.68
C LYS A 84 -3.14 -7.27 -18.71
N TYR A 85 -2.52 -6.53 -17.80
CA TYR A 85 -2.67 -5.09 -17.73
C TYR A 85 -2.06 -4.38 -18.96
N SER A 86 -0.84 -4.77 -19.37
CA SER A 86 -0.19 -4.22 -20.56
C SER A 86 -0.97 -4.45 -21.84
N ILE A 87 -1.51 -5.66 -22.05
CA ILE A 87 -2.34 -5.98 -23.19
C ILE A 87 -3.61 -5.10 -23.20
N LYS A 88 -4.28 -4.99 -22.05
CA LYS A 88 -5.50 -4.19 -21.91
C LYS A 88 -5.26 -2.71 -22.19
N THR A 89 -4.21 -2.14 -21.63
CA THR A 89 -3.95 -0.69 -21.67
C THR A 89 -3.07 -0.25 -22.82
N LYS A 90 -2.37 -1.18 -23.46
CA LYS A 90 -1.30 -0.94 -24.44
C LYS A 90 -0.10 -0.15 -23.88
N ILE A 91 0.06 -0.14 -22.55
CA ILE A 91 1.23 0.45 -21.90
C ILE A 91 2.33 -0.61 -21.85
N PRO A 92 3.55 -0.32 -22.36
CA PRO A 92 4.62 -1.28 -22.41
C PRO A 92 5.10 -1.68 -20.99
N THR A 93 5.51 -2.93 -20.84
CA THR A 93 6.14 -3.43 -19.60
C THR A 93 7.53 -3.93 -19.91
N LEU A 94 8.51 -3.43 -19.18
CA LEU A 94 9.85 -4.00 -19.14
C LEU A 94 9.89 -5.12 -18.10
N PHE A 95 10.17 -6.30 -18.58
CA PHE A 95 10.20 -7.48 -17.76
C PHE A 95 11.53 -7.59 -17.01
N ILE A 96 11.51 -7.35 -15.69
CA ILE A 96 12.70 -7.42 -14.83
C ILE A 96 12.81 -8.75 -14.09
N TYR A 97 12.80 -9.85 -14.86
CA TYR A 97 12.83 -11.21 -14.36
C TYR A 97 14.03 -11.55 -13.48
N ASP A 98 15.20 -11.14 -13.91
CA ASP A 98 16.45 -11.39 -13.19
C ASP A 98 16.41 -10.79 -11.77
N TYR A 99 15.59 -9.79 -11.57
CA TYR A 99 15.32 -9.16 -10.29
C TYR A 99 14.74 -10.16 -9.27
N PHE A 100 13.71 -10.90 -9.62
CA PHE A 100 13.11 -11.90 -8.71
C PHE A 100 14.04 -13.09 -8.46
N LYS A 101 14.81 -13.49 -9.46
CA LYS A 101 15.81 -14.54 -9.33
C LYS A 101 16.90 -14.21 -8.31
N PHE A 102 17.28 -12.94 -8.20
CA PHE A 102 18.32 -12.48 -7.29
C PHE A 102 17.82 -12.21 -5.87
N LEU A 103 16.52 -11.97 -5.69
CA LEU A 103 15.92 -11.81 -4.38
C LEU A 103 15.80 -13.13 -3.61
N LEU A 104 15.68 -14.26 -4.29
CA LEU A 104 15.48 -15.56 -3.66
C LEU A 104 16.58 -15.98 -2.67
N PRO A 105 17.88 -15.93 -3.04
CA PRO A 105 18.94 -16.24 -2.10
C PRO A 105 18.93 -15.31 -0.89
N PHE A 106 18.56 -14.05 -1.10
CA PHE A 106 18.48 -13.01 -0.08
C PHE A 106 17.43 -13.30 1.01
N PHE A 107 16.32 -13.97 0.65
CA PHE A 107 15.30 -14.37 1.60
C PHE A 107 15.58 -15.72 2.29
N LYS A 108 16.45 -16.55 1.70
CA LYS A 108 16.73 -17.89 2.20
C LYS A 108 17.85 -17.95 3.24
N ASP A 109 18.80 -17.02 3.15
CA ASP A 109 20.04 -17.12 3.96
C ASP A 109 20.55 -15.73 4.33
N SER A 110 20.78 -15.50 5.62
CA SER A 110 21.39 -14.26 6.13
C SER A 110 22.86 -14.09 5.68
N SER A 111 23.47 -15.16 5.16
CA SER A 111 24.82 -15.20 4.58
C SER A 111 24.82 -14.94 3.07
N SER A 112 23.68 -14.58 2.47
CA SER A 112 23.58 -14.39 1.04
C SER A 112 24.62 -13.40 0.53
N ASP A 113 25.33 -13.84 -0.45
CA ASP A 113 26.51 -13.27 -1.04
C ASP A 113 26.28 -11.83 -1.51
N LEU A 114 26.89 -10.87 -0.81
CA LEU A 114 26.93 -9.45 -1.19
C LEU A 114 27.44 -9.22 -2.62
N PHE A 115 28.24 -10.14 -3.14
CA PHE A 115 28.68 -10.11 -4.53
C PHE A 115 27.50 -10.29 -5.48
N THR A 116 26.62 -11.24 -5.20
CA THR A 116 25.40 -11.48 -5.98
C THR A 116 24.45 -10.30 -5.94
N LEU A 117 24.32 -9.63 -4.79
CA LEU A 117 23.48 -8.46 -4.62
C LEU A 117 24.00 -7.27 -5.43
N ASN A 118 25.29 -6.93 -5.32
CA ASN A 118 25.91 -5.86 -6.11
C ASN A 118 25.83 -6.13 -7.62
N LYS A 119 26.03 -7.39 -8.04
CA LYS A 119 25.87 -7.80 -9.44
C LYS A 119 24.44 -7.57 -9.94
N SER A 120 23.45 -7.81 -9.06
CA SER A 120 22.04 -7.62 -9.37
C SER A 120 21.69 -6.13 -9.50
N ILE A 121 22.15 -5.30 -8.58
CA ILE A 121 21.96 -3.83 -8.64
C ILE A 121 22.61 -3.29 -9.92
N ASN A 122 23.86 -3.66 -10.21
CA ASN A 122 24.55 -3.20 -11.41
C ASN A 122 23.84 -3.63 -12.72
N ARG A 123 23.23 -4.81 -12.72
CA ARG A 123 22.45 -5.27 -13.87
C ARG A 123 21.16 -4.50 -14.03
N LEU A 124 20.45 -4.25 -12.93
CA LEU A 124 19.27 -3.37 -12.93
C LEU A 124 19.62 -1.96 -13.39
N THR A 125 20.75 -1.40 -12.90
CA THR A 125 21.25 -0.08 -13.32
C THR A 125 21.43 -0.03 -14.84
N LYS A 126 22.08 -1.03 -15.45
CA LYS A 126 22.24 -1.11 -16.91
C LYS A 126 20.90 -1.17 -17.65
N ILE A 127 19.92 -1.92 -17.12
CA ILE A 127 18.58 -1.99 -17.68
C ILE A 127 17.90 -0.61 -17.60
N LEU A 128 17.99 0.05 -16.46
CA LEU A 128 17.36 1.36 -16.25
C LEU A 128 17.99 2.44 -17.13
N LEU A 129 19.33 2.45 -17.30
CA LEU A 129 20.03 3.36 -18.22
C LEU A 129 19.50 3.27 -19.66
N HIS A 130 19.14 2.07 -20.14
CA HIS A 130 18.59 1.89 -21.50
C HIS A 130 17.20 2.48 -21.66
N THR A 131 16.46 2.73 -20.57
CA THR A 131 15.11 3.32 -20.65
C THR A 131 15.15 4.83 -20.88
N LYS A 132 16.26 5.50 -20.58
CA LYS A 132 16.41 6.95 -20.57
C LYS A 132 15.37 7.69 -19.73
N ALA A 133 14.76 7.00 -18.77
CA ALA A 133 13.71 7.55 -17.95
C ALA A 133 14.25 8.63 -17.00
N LYS A 134 13.41 9.60 -16.67
CA LYS A 134 13.72 10.65 -15.70
C LYS A 134 13.32 10.27 -14.27
N TYR A 135 12.24 9.49 -14.13
CA TYR A 135 11.63 9.18 -12.84
C TYR A 135 11.32 7.70 -12.69
N LEU A 136 11.68 7.13 -11.54
CA LEU A 136 11.20 5.83 -11.06
C LEU A 136 10.18 6.05 -9.95
N ILE A 137 8.96 5.57 -10.16
CA ILE A 137 7.86 5.63 -9.19
C ILE A 137 7.65 4.26 -8.56
N VAL A 138 7.68 4.21 -7.24
CA VAL A 138 7.48 2.99 -6.45
C VAL A 138 6.35 3.15 -5.44
N GLU A 139 5.72 2.05 -5.06
CA GLU A 139 4.63 2.02 -4.07
C GLU A 139 5.11 1.86 -2.62
N SER A 140 6.39 1.61 -2.43
CA SER A 140 7.03 1.49 -1.13
C SER A 140 8.52 1.71 -1.29
N ASP A 141 9.16 2.28 -0.29
CA ASP A 141 10.62 2.37 -0.18
C ASP A 141 11.18 1.54 0.98
N SER A 142 10.31 0.82 1.69
CA SER A 142 10.68 -0.03 2.83
C SER A 142 10.93 -1.50 2.46
N LEU A 143 10.37 -1.98 1.35
CA LEU A 143 10.50 -3.37 0.94
C LEU A 143 11.82 -3.64 0.20
N PRO A 144 12.54 -4.74 0.49
CA PRO A 144 13.82 -5.05 -0.15
C PRO A 144 13.81 -4.94 -1.68
N PRO A 145 12.78 -5.42 -2.40
CA PRO A 145 12.69 -5.25 -3.83
C PRO A 145 12.69 -3.79 -4.29
N HIS A 146 11.93 -2.96 -3.65
CA HIS A 146 11.83 -1.55 -3.99
C HIS A 146 13.15 -0.82 -3.72
N ARG A 147 13.81 -1.15 -2.60
CA ARG A 147 15.11 -0.59 -2.24
C ARG A 147 16.19 -0.91 -3.27
N MET A 148 16.23 -2.15 -3.76
CA MET A 148 17.16 -2.53 -4.83
C MET A 148 16.94 -1.70 -6.10
N LEU A 149 15.69 -1.50 -6.50
CA LEU A 149 15.35 -0.66 -7.66
C LEU A 149 15.70 0.80 -7.43
N ILE A 150 15.44 1.34 -6.25
CA ILE A 150 15.81 2.72 -5.87
C ILE A 150 17.32 2.90 -5.95
N LEU A 151 18.11 1.96 -5.40
CA LEU A 151 19.56 2.01 -5.50
C LEU A 151 20.06 1.96 -6.95
N ALA A 152 19.49 1.06 -7.75
CA ALA A 152 19.83 0.96 -9.18
C ALA A 152 19.45 2.23 -9.96
N ALA A 153 18.31 2.84 -9.64
CA ALA A 153 17.85 4.09 -10.24
C ALA A 153 18.78 5.26 -9.88
N LYS A 154 19.18 5.37 -8.62
CA LYS A 154 20.16 6.38 -8.18
C LYS A 154 21.51 6.23 -8.89
N GLN A 155 21.99 5.00 -9.07
CA GLN A 155 23.22 4.75 -9.86
C GLN A 155 23.03 5.09 -11.35
N ALA A 156 21.81 4.99 -11.87
CA ALA A 156 21.46 5.38 -13.24
C ALA A 156 21.10 6.86 -13.36
N GLN A 157 21.21 7.66 -12.28
CA GLN A 157 20.85 9.07 -12.22
C GLN A 157 19.35 9.35 -12.53
N ILE A 158 18.50 8.38 -12.21
CA ILE A 158 17.05 8.48 -12.33
C ILE A 158 16.50 8.92 -10.97
N LYS A 159 15.74 10.02 -10.92
CA LYS A 159 15.08 10.49 -9.69
C LYS A 159 14.04 9.47 -9.22
N THR A 160 14.01 9.21 -7.93
CA THR A 160 13.13 8.19 -7.33
C THR A 160 12.02 8.83 -6.53
N ILE A 161 10.79 8.36 -6.71
CA ILE A 161 9.59 8.85 -6.05
C ILE A 161 8.86 7.68 -5.40
N CYS A 162 8.66 7.74 -4.08
CA CYS A 162 7.78 6.85 -3.38
C CYS A 162 6.42 7.53 -3.22
N ILE A 163 5.38 7.03 -3.88
CA ILE A 163 4.01 7.44 -3.59
C ILE A 163 3.50 6.52 -2.49
N LEU A 164 3.06 7.07 -1.37
CA LEU A 164 2.51 6.23 -0.30
C LEU A 164 1.21 5.58 -0.77
N HIS A 165 1.08 4.30 -0.50
CA HIS A 165 -0.09 3.50 -0.89
C HIS A 165 -1.03 3.22 0.29
N GLY A 166 -0.70 3.70 1.47
CA GLY A 166 -1.45 3.53 2.70
C GLY A 166 -1.23 4.69 3.65
N VAL A 167 -2.13 4.82 4.62
CA VAL A 167 -1.95 5.72 5.75
C VAL A 167 -0.73 5.25 6.54
N ILE A 168 0.18 6.17 6.81
CA ILE A 168 1.31 5.93 7.70
C ILE A 168 0.97 6.44 9.09
N THR A 169 1.48 5.75 10.09
CA THR A 169 1.31 6.09 11.49
C THR A 169 2.67 6.35 12.12
N SER A 170 2.71 7.10 13.23
CA SER A 170 3.94 7.45 13.95
C SER A 170 4.70 6.22 14.43
N THR A 171 3.99 5.13 14.70
CA THR A 171 4.55 3.84 15.14
C THR A 171 4.91 2.90 14.00
N CYS A 172 4.61 3.27 12.76
CA CYS A 172 4.93 2.43 11.61
C CYS A 172 6.45 2.33 11.39
N PRO A 173 7.08 1.16 11.56
CA PRO A 173 8.53 1.01 11.38
C PRO A 173 9.01 1.44 9.98
N ALA A 174 8.19 1.27 8.96
CA ALA A 174 8.49 1.68 7.60
C ALA A 174 8.59 3.21 7.45
N THR A 175 7.87 3.97 8.29
CA THR A 175 7.91 5.44 8.33
C THR A 175 9.20 5.95 8.96
N LEU A 176 9.71 5.24 9.97
CA LEU A 176 10.89 5.62 10.75
C LEU A 176 12.21 5.25 10.08
N LEU A 177 12.16 4.66 8.91
CA LEU A 177 13.35 4.31 8.17
C LEU A 177 13.91 5.56 7.49
N ASP A 178 15.05 5.95 7.89
CA ASP A 178 15.99 6.98 7.43
C ASP A 178 15.58 7.90 6.25
N GLY A 179 14.37 7.85 5.74
CA GLY A 179 13.84 8.67 4.63
C GLY A 179 14.70 8.81 3.38
N GLN A 180 15.82 8.07 3.35
CA GLN A 180 16.87 8.23 2.35
C GLN A 180 16.71 7.33 1.14
N TYR A 181 15.70 6.48 1.14
CA TYR A 181 15.56 5.49 0.07
C TYR A 181 15.10 6.12 -1.23
N ALA A 182 13.92 6.75 -1.24
CA ALA A 182 13.48 7.55 -2.37
C ALA A 182 14.00 9.00 -2.27
N ASP A 183 14.21 9.68 -3.39
CA ASP A 183 14.58 11.09 -3.40
C ASP A 183 13.41 11.96 -2.97
N TYR A 184 12.17 11.54 -3.30
CA TYR A 184 10.94 12.23 -2.94
C TYR A 184 9.89 11.26 -2.43
N ILE A 185 9.09 11.71 -1.45
CA ILE A 185 7.97 10.97 -0.88
C ILE A 185 6.69 11.77 -1.13
N PHE A 186 5.72 11.16 -1.79
CA PHE A 186 4.41 11.75 -2.04
C PHE A 186 3.41 11.22 -1.02
N VAL A 187 2.87 12.14 -0.24
CA VAL A 187 1.93 11.88 0.85
C VAL A 187 0.52 12.35 0.50
N TYR A 188 -0.46 11.94 1.27
CA TYR A 188 -1.84 12.33 1.02
C TYR A 188 -2.12 13.79 1.42
N ASP A 189 -1.66 14.21 2.60
CA ASP A 189 -1.99 15.49 3.21
C ASP A 189 -0.90 15.99 4.18
N ASP A 190 -1.19 17.09 4.86
CA ASP A 190 -0.31 17.68 5.87
C ASP A 190 -0.14 16.80 7.10
N TYR A 191 -1.15 15.99 7.47
CA TYR A 191 -1.04 15.08 8.60
C TYR A 191 0.08 14.07 8.38
N GLN A 192 0.08 13.38 7.24
CA GLN A 192 1.15 12.43 6.90
C GLN A 192 2.49 13.11 6.67
N LYS A 193 2.50 14.31 6.09
CA LYS A 193 3.72 15.11 5.96
C LYS A 193 4.35 15.40 7.32
N ASN A 194 3.55 15.79 8.30
CA ASN A 194 4.04 16.09 9.65
C ASN A 194 4.56 14.84 10.37
N ILE A 195 3.92 13.68 10.20
CA ILE A 195 4.45 12.40 10.73
C ILE A 195 5.86 12.14 10.18
N LEU A 196 6.08 12.31 8.88
CA LEU A 196 7.39 12.09 8.26
C LEU A 196 8.43 13.12 8.73
N ILE A 197 8.06 14.39 8.87
CA ILE A 197 8.96 15.43 9.40
C ILE A 197 9.36 15.11 10.84
N ASN A 198 8.40 14.73 11.68
CA ASN A 198 8.66 14.34 13.08
C ASN A 198 9.53 13.08 13.18
N ALA A 199 9.48 12.20 12.18
CA ALA A 199 10.37 11.04 12.05
C ALA A 199 11.77 11.41 11.51
N GLY A 200 12.05 12.70 11.23
CA GLY A 200 13.37 13.19 10.80
C GLY A 200 13.57 13.26 9.29
N ILE A 201 12.49 13.14 8.50
CA ILE A 201 12.59 13.28 7.04
C ILE A 201 12.57 14.77 6.66
N GLU A 202 13.49 15.17 5.82
CA GLU A 202 13.58 16.55 5.34
C GLU A 202 12.28 16.97 4.61
N SER A 203 11.69 18.09 5.01
CA SER A 203 10.47 18.63 4.39
C SER A 203 10.63 18.86 2.88
N SER A 204 11.85 19.16 2.41
CA SER A 204 12.18 19.33 0.99
C SER A 204 11.98 18.07 0.14
N LYS A 205 11.97 16.89 0.76
CA LYS A 205 11.73 15.60 0.09
C LYS A 205 10.26 15.21 0.05
N ILE A 206 9.41 15.89 0.81
CA ILE A 206 8.01 15.51 0.95
C ILE A 206 7.14 16.39 0.07
N ARG A 207 6.20 15.79 -0.66
CA ARG A 207 5.21 16.50 -1.49
C ARG A 207 3.81 16.02 -1.16
N ILE A 208 2.88 16.94 -0.98
CA ILE A 208 1.47 16.60 -0.82
C ILE A 208 0.89 16.33 -2.19
N PHE A 209 0.47 15.10 -2.41
CA PHE A 209 -0.08 14.63 -3.68
C PHE A 209 -1.59 14.42 -3.62
N GLY A 210 -2.11 14.18 -2.42
CA GLY A 210 -3.50 13.75 -2.24
C GLY A 210 -3.70 12.27 -2.51
N PHE A 211 -4.95 11.84 -2.42
CA PHE A 211 -5.28 10.44 -2.66
C PHE A 211 -5.15 10.09 -4.15
N TYR A 212 -4.66 8.89 -4.44
CA TYR A 212 -4.31 8.47 -5.81
C TYR A 212 -5.46 7.82 -6.58
N TYR A 213 -6.65 7.77 -5.98
CA TYR A 213 -7.90 7.44 -6.66
C TYR A 213 -8.77 8.68 -6.81
N PRO A 214 -9.66 8.73 -7.82
CA PRO A 214 -10.75 9.70 -7.84
C PRO A 214 -11.66 9.47 -6.64
N ILE A 215 -12.01 10.52 -5.94
CA ILE A 215 -13.03 10.47 -4.89
C ILE A 215 -14.39 10.53 -5.57
N PRO A 216 -15.28 9.55 -5.37
CA PRO A 216 -16.61 9.57 -5.97
C PRO A 216 -17.45 10.70 -5.37
N THR A 217 -18.48 11.10 -6.10
CA THR A 217 -19.51 11.98 -5.56
C THR A 217 -20.19 11.31 -4.38
N HIS A 218 -20.27 12.03 -3.25
CA HIS A 218 -20.89 11.51 -2.04
C HIS A 218 -22.37 11.15 -2.28
N HIS A 219 -22.74 9.94 -1.88
CA HIS A 219 -24.13 9.55 -1.75
C HIS A 219 -24.58 9.78 -0.30
N PRO A 220 -25.80 10.24 -0.05
CA PRO A 220 -26.30 10.39 1.30
C PRO A 220 -26.27 9.04 2.03
N LEU A 221 -25.84 9.06 3.29
CA LEU A 221 -25.89 7.88 4.14
C LEU A 221 -27.33 7.40 4.32
N ASN A 222 -27.51 6.11 4.18
CA ASN A 222 -28.74 5.49 4.66
C ASN A 222 -28.58 5.12 6.15
N LEU A 223 -28.92 6.04 7.02
CA LEU A 223 -28.82 5.90 8.48
C LEU A 223 -29.66 4.75 9.06
N TYR A 224 -30.58 4.17 8.29
CA TYR A 224 -31.38 3.01 8.72
C TYR A 224 -30.68 1.66 8.48
N ARG A 225 -29.49 1.65 7.89
CA ARG A 225 -28.72 0.41 7.67
C ARG A 225 -28.09 -0.05 8.97
N LYS A 226 -28.44 -1.27 9.38
CA LYS A 226 -27.87 -1.91 10.57
C LYS A 226 -26.62 -2.75 10.27
N LYS A 227 -26.07 -2.71 9.04
CA LYS A 227 -24.90 -3.50 8.66
C LYS A 227 -23.62 -2.74 8.90
N VAL A 228 -22.72 -3.33 9.68
CA VAL A 228 -21.38 -2.80 9.94
C VAL A 228 -20.33 -3.72 9.32
N CYS A 229 -19.51 -3.18 8.44
CA CYS A 229 -18.37 -3.88 7.85
C CYS A 229 -17.10 -3.62 8.66
N ILE A 230 -16.50 -4.68 9.19
CA ILE A 230 -15.23 -4.63 9.90
C ILE A 230 -14.12 -4.98 8.92
N PHE A 231 -13.17 -4.07 8.70
CA PHE A 231 -11.97 -4.35 7.93
C PHE A 231 -10.94 -5.06 8.79
N GLY A 232 -10.61 -6.29 8.41
CA GLY A 232 -9.60 -7.12 9.05
C GLY A 232 -8.18 -6.61 8.86
N GLN A 233 -7.28 -7.12 9.69
CA GLN A 233 -5.84 -6.81 9.62
C GLN A 233 -5.01 -8.08 9.88
N PRO A 234 -3.90 -8.29 9.16
CA PRO A 234 -3.14 -9.55 9.15
C PRO A 234 -2.16 -9.66 10.33
N TRP A 235 -2.60 -9.33 11.54
CA TRP A 235 -1.74 -9.37 12.74
C TRP A 235 -1.25 -10.76 13.08
N LYS A 236 -2.07 -11.79 12.81
CA LYS A 236 -1.68 -13.19 13.04
C LYS A 236 -0.43 -13.56 12.24
N GLU A 237 -0.36 -13.05 11.01
CA GLU A 237 0.73 -13.29 10.07
C GLU A 237 1.96 -12.42 10.35
N TYR A 238 1.76 -11.24 10.93
CA TYR A 238 2.84 -10.27 11.12
C TYR A 238 3.48 -10.29 12.51
N ASN A 239 2.67 -10.44 13.56
CA ASN A 239 3.16 -10.35 14.94
C ASN A 239 2.22 -11.05 15.92
N THR A 240 2.66 -12.18 16.47
CA THR A 240 1.87 -13.01 17.39
C THR A 240 1.46 -12.26 18.68
N ASN A 241 2.31 -11.36 19.20
CA ASN A 241 1.97 -10.60 20.40
C ASN A 241 0.89 -9.57 20.12
N MET A 242 1.03 -8.83 19.00
CA MET A 242 0.02 -7.87 18.57
C MET A 242 -1.29 -8.57 18.21
N PHE A 243 -1.22 -9.80 17.68
CA PHE A 243 -2.42 -10.60 17.40
C PHE A 243 -3.26 -10.89 18.63
N LYS A 244 -2.67 -11.09 19.81
CA LYS A 244 -3.45 -11.29 21.04
C LYS A 244 -4.30 -10.07 21.38
N HIS A 245 -3.72 -8.87 21.31
CA HIS A 245 -4.45 -7.61 21.54
C HIS A 245 -5.52 -7.41 20.46
N TYR A 246 -5.18 -7.64 19.21
CA TYR A 246 -6.12 -7.56 18.10
C TYR A 246 -7.31 -8.52 18.29
N HIS A 247 -7.04 -9.78 18.62
CA HIS A 247 -8.07 -10.80 18.82
C HIS A 247 -9.04 -10.44 19.95
N THR A 248 -8.52 -9.96 21.08
CA THR A 248 -9.35 -9.53 22.21
C THR A 248 -10.25 -8.36 21.83
N SER A 249 -9.69 -7.37 21.15
CA SER A 249 -10.45 -6.19 20.73
C SER A 249 -11.47 -6.51 19.64
N ILE A 250 -11.15 -7.38 18.67
CA ILE A 250 -12.11 -7.77 17.63
C ILE A 250 -13.29 -8.53 18.20
N ASN A 251 -13.06 -9.38 19.22
CA ASN A 251 -14.12 -10.06 19.94
C ASN A 251 -15.06 -9.07 20.62
N TRP A 252 -14.50 -8.04 21.27
CA TRP A 252 -15.30 -7.01 21.88
C TRP A 252 -16.13 -6.23 20.85
N ILE A 253 -15.54 -5.82 19.71
CA ILE A 253 -16.23 -5.12 18.63
C ILE A 253 -17.44 -5.95 18.16
N ILE A 254 -17.20 -7.21 17.80
CA ILE A 254 -18.24 -8.10 17.28
C ILE A 254 -19.35 -8.30 18.30
N THR A 255 -18.99 -8.59 19.54
CA THR A 255 -19.97 -8.81 20.63
C THR A 255 -20.81 -7.57 20.87
N THR A 256 -20.18 -6.40 20.98
CA THR A 256 -20.85 -5.12 21.18
C THR A 256 -21.85 -4.83 20.05
N LEU A 257 -21.43 -5.00 18.80
CA LEU A 257 -22.31 -4.77 17.64
C LEU A 257 -23.53 -5.72 17.64
N LEU A 258 -23.29 -7.01 17.83
CA LEU A 258 -24.37 -8.02 17.85
C LEU A 258 -25.35 -7.78 19.00
N THR A 259 -24.87 -7.42 20.19
CA THR A 259 -25.70 -7.11 21.37
C THR A 259 -26.61 -5.90 21.13
N HIS A 260 -26.15 -4.92 20.33
CA HIS A 260 -26.94 -3.74 19.98
C HIS A 260 -27.76 -3.90 18.70
N GLY A 261 -27.86 -5.11 18.18
CA GLY A 261 -28.72 -5.46 17.04
C GLY A 261 -28.19 -5.05 15.67
N PHE A 262 -26.87 -4.88 15.53
CA PHE A 262 -26.24 -4.68 14.23
C PHE A 262 -25.97 -6.03 13.55
N ASP A 263 -26.10 -6.05 12.23
CA ASP A 263 -25.58 -7.12 11.39
C ASP A 263 -24.08 -6.90 11.15
N VAL A 264 -23.28 -7.92 11.45
CA VAL A 264 -21.82 -7.80 11.37
C VAL A 264 -21.28 -8.53 10.16
N VAL A 265 -20.53 -7.79 9.35
CA VAL A 265 -19.78 -8.30 8.21
C VAL A 265 -18.29 -8.14 8.50
N TYR A 266 -17.51 -9.17 8.29
CA TYR A 266 -16.06 -9.14 8.39
C TYR A 266 -15.42 -9.28 7.02
N LYS A 267 -14.67 -8.28 6.61
CA LYS A 267 -13.90 -8.31 5.38
C LYS A 267 -12.43 -8.59 5.71
N PRO A 268 -11.92 -9.78 5.40
CA PRO A 268 -10.53 -10.13 5.65
C PRO A 268 -9.57 -9.22 4.87
N HIS A 269 -8.43 -8.92 5.48
CA HIS A 269 -7.32 -8.31 4.76
C HIS A 269 -6.76 -9.32 3.73
N PRO A 270 -6.31 -8.88 2.54
CA PRO A 270 -5.77 -9.80 1.52
C PRO A 270 -4.60 -10.68 1.98
N ALA A 271 -3.88 -10.28 3.03
CA ALA A 271 -2.80 -11.06 3.63
C ALA A 271 -3.24 -11.97 4.78
N GLU A 272 -4.49 -11.92 5.24
CA GLU A 272 -5.01 -12.85 6.24
C GLU A 272 -5.24 -14.23 5.61
N GLN A 273 -4.51 -15.22 6.11
CA GLN A 273 -4.59 -16.60 5.60
C GLN A 273 -5.61 -17.44 6.37
N GLU A 274 -5.83 -17.12 7.64
CA GLU A 274 -6.73 -17.85 8.51
C GLU A 274 -7.62 -16.88 9.29
N ILE A 275 -8.92 -17.08 9.16
CA ILE A 275 -9.97 -16.25 9.77
C ILE A 275 -10.92 -17.05 10.66
N SER A 276 -10.62 -18.34 10.93
CA SER A 276 -11.46 -19.20 11.76
C SER A 276 -11.72 -18.63 13.16
N TYR A 277 -10.82 -17.79 13.66
CA TYR A 277 -10.98 -17.10 14.94
C TYR A 277 -12.17 -16.14 14.95
N ILE A 278 -12.53 -15.54 13.81
CA ILE A 278 -13.71 -14.67 13.71
C ILE A 278 -15.00 -15.50 13.86
N GLN A 279 -15.09 -16.64 13.17
CA GLN A 279 -16.26 -17.51 13.23
C GLN A 279 -16.44 -18.13 14.60
N LYS A 280 -15.38 -18.32 15.38
CA LYS A 280 -15.42 -18.77 16.77
C LYS A 280 -16.06 -17.75 17.71
N VAL A 281 -15.99 -16.43 17.42
CA VAL A 281 -16.68 -15.40 18.22
C VAL A 281 -18.17 -15.51 18.04
N SER A 282 -18.64 -15.61 16.80
CA SER A 282 -20.06 -15.81 16.49
C SER A 282 -20.27 -16.35 15.08
N CYS A 283 -21.13 -17.35 14.96
CA CYS A 283 -21.58 -17.85 13.65
C CYS A 283 -22.49 -16.84 12.89
N LYS A 284 -22.93 -15.77 13.54
CA LYS A 284 -23.74 -14.71 12.93
C LYS A 284 -22.89 -13.73 12.08
N VAL A 285 -21.56 -13.75 12.23
CA VAL A 285 -20.68 -12.89 11.42
C VAL A 285 -20.60 -13.40 10.00
N VAL A 286 -20.97 -12.57 9.05
CA VAL A 286 -20.83 -12.86 7.61
C VAL A 286 -19.41 -12.52 7.15
N ILE A 287 -18.76 -13.43 6.45
CA ILE A 287 -17.43 -13.17 5.87
C ILE A 287 -17.60 -12.69 4.44
N ASP A 288 -17.05 -11.51 4.14
CA ASP A 288 -17.10 -10.90 2.81
C ASP A 288 -15.70 -10.86 2.17
N TYR A 289 -15.53 -11.57 1.06
CA TYR A 289 -14.28 -11.66 0.30
C TYR A 289 -14.23 -10.73 -0.93
N HIS A 290 -15.25 -9.90 -1.15
CA HIS A 290 -15.24 -8.93 -2.23
C HIS A 290 -14.09 -7.93 -2.07
N ASP A 291 -13.74 -7.23 -3.13
CA ASP A 291 -12.79 -6.13 -3.05
C ASP A 291 -13.37 -4.94 -2.26
N ILE A 292 -12.49 -4.02 -1.87
CA ILE A 292 -12.89 -2.88 -1.04
C ILE A 292 -13.92 -1.99 -1.75
N GLY A 293 -13.81 -1.80 -3.07
CA GLY A 293 -14.75 -0.99 -3.83
C GLY A 293 -16.17 -1.55 -3.73
N SER A 294 -16.33 -2.86 -3.93
CA SER A 294 -17.61 -3.55 -3.78
C SER A 294 -18.18 -3.42 -2.36
N CYS A 295 -17.34 -3.49 -1.32
CA CYS A 295 -17.78 -3.29 0.06
C CYS A 295 -18.24 -1.84 0.29
N LEU A 296 -17.53 -0.85 -0.25
CA LEU A 296 -17.90 0.56 -0.14
C LEU A 296 -19.21 0.90 -0.85
N GLU A 297 -19.59 0.14 -1.87
CA GLU A 297 -20.90 0.25 -2.52
C GLU A 297 -22.02 -0.40 -1.70
N GLN A 298 -21.74 -1.47 -0.97
CA GLN A 298 -22.74 -2.27 -0.28
C GLN A 298 -23.02 -1.83 1.16
N TYR A 299 -22.03 -1.23 1.84
CA TYR A 299 -22.11 -0.89 3.25
C TYR A 299 -21.96 0.61 3.47
N ASP A 300 -22.48 1.12 4.59
CA ASP A 300 -22.40 2.53 4.96
C ASP A 300 -21.62 2.76 6.26
N LEU A 301 -21.41 1.71 7.05
CA LEU A 301 -20.76 1.75 8.36
C LEU A 301 -19.51 0.87 8.34
N PHE A 302 -18.36 1.43 8.68
CA PHE A 302 -17.07 0.75 8.63
C PHE A 302 -16.31 0.91 9.92
N VAL A 303 -15.69 -0.18 10.36
CA VAL A 303 -14.90 -0.22 11.60
C VAL A 303 -13.57 -0.91 11.33
N SER A 304 -12.49 -0.38 11.87
CA SER A 304 -11.18 -1.04 11.85
C SER A 304 -10.28 -0.41 12.92
N TYR A 305 -9.02 -0.83 12.93
CA TYR A 305 -7.97 -0.18 13.72
C TYR A 305 -7.33 0.97 12.93
N ALA A 306 -6.06 0.88 12.56
CA ALA A 306 -5.38 1.85 11.72
C ALA A 306 -5.27 1.31 10.28
N SER A 307 -6.35 1.36 9.53
CA SER A 307 -6.41 0.87 8.15
C SER A 307 -6.66 2.00 7.17
N THR A 308 -5.90 2.02 6.08
CA THR A 308 -6.17 2.91 4.94
C THR A 308 -7.59 2.75 4.41
N ALA A 309 -8.20 1.59 4.59
CA ALA A 309 -9.57 1.32 4.19
C ALA A 309 -10.60 2.22 4.93
N LEU A 310 -10.29 2.69 6.16
CA LEU A 310 -11.13 3.67 6.84
C LEU A 310 -11.10 5.02 6.12
N LEU A 311 -9.92 5.48 5.71
CA LEU A 311 -9.81 6.69 4.89
C LEU A 311 -10.56 6.53 3.57
N GLU A 312 -10.44 5.36 2.91
CA GLU A 312 -11.19 5.10 1.68
C GLU A 312 -12.70 5.16 1.92
N ALA A 313 -13.19 4.59 3.02
CA ALA A 313 -14.60 4.67 3.40
C ALA A 313 -15.04 6.13 3.61
N THR A 314 -14.27 6.91 4.36
CA THR A 314 -14.54 8.33 4.61
C THR A 314 -14.56 9.14 3.31
N LEU A 315 -13.61 8.93 2.41
CA LEU A 315 -13.59 9.58 1.10
C LEU A 315 -14.77 9.20 0.20
N HIS A 316 -15.41 8.05 0.45
CA HIS A 316 -16.67 7.65 -0.19
C HIS A 316 -17.93 8.16 0.54
N GLY A 317 -17.78 9.06 1.51
CA GLY A 317 -18.89 9.60 2.29
C GLY A 317 -19.52 8.57 3.23
N LYS A 318 -18.77 7.57 3.65
CA LYS A 318 -19.22 6.53 4.58
C LYS A 318 -18.80 6.86 6.00
N LEU A 319 -19.56 6.36 6.99
CA LEU A 319 -19.17 6.50 8.38
C LEU A 319 -18.05 5.49 8.69
N ALA A 320 -16.89 6.01 9.05
CA ALA A 320 -15.72 5.23 9.42
C ALA A 320 -15.35 5.45 10.87
N ILE A 321 -15.09 4.36 11.61
CA ILE A 321 -14.71 4.40 13.02
C ILE A 321 -13.41 3.63 13.21
N GLN A 322 -12.41 4.30 13.76
CA GLN A 322 -11.19 3.67 14.27
C GLN A 322 -11.43 3.20 15.70
N ILE A 323 -11.08 1.95 15.99
CA ILE A 323 -11.00 1.48 17.38
C ILE A 323 -9.56 1.66 17.86
N TYR A 324 -9.39 2.55 18.79
CA TYR A 324 -8.11 2.90 19.39
C TYR A 324 -7.84 2.02 20.61
N THR A 325 -6.69 1.36 20.63
CA THR A 325 -6.31 0.42 21.69
C THR A 325 -5.14 0.90 22.53
N GLY A 326 -4.44 1.96 22.13
CA GLY A 326 -3.21 2.45 22.74
C GLY A 326 -2.00 1.52 22.57
N ASN A 327 -2.23 0.23 22.24
CA ASN A 327 -1.19 -0.80 22.17
C ASN A 327 -0.81 -1.19 20.73
N LEU A 328 -1.70 -0.93 19.76
CA LEU A 328 -1.48 -1.31 18.37
C LEU A 328 -0.94 -0.15 17.53
N TYR A 329 -1.48 1.05 17.77
CA TYR A 329 -1.10 2.29 17.11
C TYR A 329 -1.42 3.47 18.01
N ASP A 330 -0.55 4.49 18.04
CA ASP A 330 -0.72 5.70 18.85
C ASP A 330 -1.43 6.83 18.09
N ASP A 331 -1.70 6.64 16.81
CA ASP A 331 -2.26 7.68 15.97
C ASP A 331 -3.78 7.71 16.06
N ASN A 332 -4.30 8.91 16.27
CA ASN A 332 -5.72 9.19 16.28
C ASN A 332 -6.16 9.68 14.88
N PHE A 333 -6.97 8.87 14.21
CA PHE A 333 -7.46 9.15 12.86
C PHE A 333 -8.48 10.30 12.81
N GLU A 334 -9.10 10.65 13.92
CA GLU A 334 -10.00 11.80 14.00
C GLU A 334 -9.24 13.12 13.84
N ASN A 335 -8.04 13.23 14.40
CA ASN A 335 -7.16 14.37 14.20
C ASN A 335 -6.75 14.56 12.74
N ALA A 336 -6.71 13.48 11.97
CA ALA A 336 -6.43 13.48 10.54
C ALA A 336 -7.68 13.63 9.67
N GLN A 337 -8.87 13.66 10.25
CA GLN A 337 -10.17 13.59 9.56
C GLN A 337 -10.35 12.31 8.71
N TYR A 338 -9.72 11.20 9.11
CA TYR A 338 -9.81 9.93 8.38
C TYR A 338 -10.92 9.02 8.89
N ALA A 339 -11.25 9.10 10.18
CA ALA A 339 -12.31 8.34 10.83
C ALA A 339 -12.58 8.94 12.21
N TYR A 340 -13.74 8.69 12.78
CA TYR A 340 -13.94 8.88 14.22
C TYR A 340 -13.05 7.91 15.00
N THR A 341 -12.60 8.33 16.18
CA THR A 341 -11.75 7.49 17.01
C THR A 341 -12.46 7.18 18.33
N VAL A 342 -12.63 5.90 18.60
CA VAL A 342 -13.26 5.39 19.82
C VAL A 342 -12.29 4.48 20.55
N ASN A 343 -12.15 4.67 21.86
CA ASN A 343 -11.35 3.78 22.70
C ASN A 343 -11.99 2.39 22.77
N VAL A 344 -11.16 1.36 22.72
CA VAL A 344 -11.61 -0.02 22.95
C VAL A 344 -12.27 -0.10 24.34
N TYR A 345 -13.36 -0.86 24.46
CA TYR A 345 -14.22 -1.02 25.63
C TYR A 345 -15.11 0.20 25.98
N ASP A 346 -15.10 1.26 25.21
CA ASP A 346 -16.09 2.36 25.31
C ASP A 346 -17.29 2.06 24.37
N ALA A 347 -18.18 1.19 24.84
CA ALA A 347 -19.33 0.74 24.07
C ALA A 347 -20.35 1.88 23.81
N ASP A 348 -20.52 2.78 24.78
CA ASP A 348 -21.50 3.88 24.67
C ASP A 348 -21.09 4.86 23.59
N SER A 349 -19.82 5.31 23.58
CA SER A 349 -19.28 6.16 22.52
C SER A 349 -19.33 5.45 21.17
N PHE A 350 -18.93 4.19 21.12
CA PHE A 350 -18.92 3.41 19.87
C PHE A 350 -20.32 3.33 19.23
N ILE A 351 -21.33 2.93 20.02
CA ILE A 351 -22.71 2.81 19.54
C ILE A 351 -23.32 4.16 19.23
N SER A 352 -22.99 5.20 19.99
CA SER A 352 -23.42 6.56 19.75
C SER A 352 -22.94 7.06 18.37
N HIS A 353 -21.67 6.87 18.05
CA HIS A 353 -21.13 7.23 16.74
C HIS A 353 -21.83 6.47 15.61
N LEU A 354 -22.03 5.16 15.74
CA LEU A 354 -22.72 4.36 14.70
C LEU A 354 -24.16 4.81 14.44
N LYS A 355 -24.86 5.30 15.48
CA LYS A 355 -26.27 5.68 15.36
C LYS A 355 -26.49 7.14 14.95
N TYR A 356 -25.63 8.04 15.37
CA TYR A 356 -25.92 9.47 15.34
C TYR A 356 -24.91 10.33 14.61
N SER A 357 -23.69 9.81 14.32
CA SER A 357 -22.68 10.62 13.64
C SER A 357 -22.89 10.67 12.14
N GLN A 358 -22.48 11.77 11.53
CA GLN A 358 -22.39 11.94 10.09
C GLN A 358 -20.96 11.59 9.64
N PRO A 359 -20.75 11.22 8.37
CA PRO A 359 -19.40 11.01 7.84
C PRO A 359 -18.52 12.24 8.03
N ILE A 360 -17.27 12.02 8.37
CA ILE A 360 -16.25 13.06 8.32
C ILE A 360 -15.99 13.40 6.84
N ILE A 361 -15.73 14.66 6.56
CA ILE A 361 -15.29 15.12 5.24
C ILE A 361 -13.83 15.57 5.37
N PRO A 362 -12.85 14.82 4.84
CA PRO A 362 -11.45 15.21 4.86
C PRO A 362 -11.23 16.38 3.92
N PHE A 363 -11.30 17.60 4.42
CA PHE A 363 -11.34 18.82 3.62
C PHE A 363 -10.18 18.93 2.63
N GLN A 364 -8.95 18.77 3.10
CA GLN A 364 -7.76 18.89 2.24
C GLN A 364 -7.76 17.87 1.09
N LEU A 365 -8.09 16.61 1.38
CA LEU A 365 -8.14 15.54 0.37
C LEU A 365 -9.27 15.77 -0.63
N THR A 366 -10.41 16.25 -0.15
CA THR A 366 -11.56 16.59 -1.00
C THR A 366 -11.22 17.73 -1.96
N GLU A 367 -10.59 18.80 -1.49
CA GLU A 367 -10.15 19.90 -2.35
C GLU A 367 -9.11 19.44 -3.38
N LEU A 368 -8.10 18.67 -2.96
CA LEU A 368 -7.11 18.10 -3.88
C LEU A 368 -7.75 17.19 -4.93
N SER A 369 -8.81 16.47 -4.59
CA SER A 369 -9.47 15.54 -5.52
C SER A 369 -10.19 16.24 -6.67
N LYS A 370 -10.55 17.53 -6.51
CA LYS A 370 -11.14 18.36 -7.58
C LYS A 370 -10.15 18.61 -8.71
N ILE A 371 -8.85 18.50 -8.44
CA ILE A 371 -7.79 18.64 -9.45
C ILE A 371 -7.58 17.28 -10.11
N PRO A 372 -7.67 17.16 -11.44
CA PRO A 372 -7.41 15.90 -12.13
C PRO A 372 -6.08 15.28 -11.76
N LEU A 373 -6.06 13.97 -11.51
CA LEU A 373 -4.89 13.24 -11.00
C LEU A 373 -3.62 13.45 -11.84
N GLN A 374 -3.77 13.43 -13.18
CA GLN A 374 -2.68 13.73 -14.10
C GLN A 374 -2.13 15.14 -13.90
N LYS A 375 -3.00 16.13 -13.72
CA LYS A 375 -2.61 17.54 -13.55
C LYS A 375 -1.82 17.70 -12.25
N ARG A 376 -2.34 17.19 -11.13
CA ARG A 376 -1.63 17.20 -9.84
C ARG A 376 -0.24 16.57 -9.94
N PHE A 377 -0.17 15.38 -10.57
CA PHE A 377 1.09 14.69 -10.74
C PHE A 377 2.09 15.50 -11.56
N LYS A 378 1.68 16.05 -12.70
CA LYS A 378 2.56 16.85 -13.57
C LYS A 378 3.01 18.14 -12.90
N GLU A 379 2.15 18.83 -12.18
CA GLU A 379 2.49 20.05 -11.43
C GLU A 379 3.54 19.76 -10.36
N ILE A 380 3.39 18.69 -9.58
CA ILE A 380 4.41 18.33 -8.59
C ILE A 380 5.72 17.92 -9.26
N ILE A 381 5.67 17.12 -10.31
CA ILE A 381 6.87 16.69 -11.05
C ILE A 381 7.64 17.89 -11.60
N SER A 382 6.98 18.94 -12.10
CA SER A 382 7.64 20.13 -12.62
C SER A 382 8.42 20.90 -11.53
N THR A 383 8.04 20.77 -10.26
CA THR A 383 8.80 21.36 -9.13
C THR A 383 10.03 20.55 -8.74
N LEU A 384 10.20 19.36 -9.30
CA LEU A 384 11.35 18.48 -9.03
C LEU A 384 12.44 18.60 -10.11
N GLU A 385 12.13 19.19 -11.24
CA GLU A 385 13.10 19.43 -12.34
C GLU A 385 14.07 20.54 -11.99
#